data_f7bacbee8a03aca74a592a03426bbb13
#
_entry.id   f7bacbee8a03aca74a592a03426bbb13
#
_cell.length_a   1.000
_cell.length_b   1.000
_cell.length_c   1.000
_cell.angle_alpha   90.00
_cell.angle_beta   90.00
_cell.angle_gamma   90.00
#
_symmetry.space_group_name_H-M   'P 1'
#
loop_
_entity.id
_entity.type
_entity.pdbx_description
1 polymer ?
#
loop_
_entity_poly.entity_id
_entity_poly.type
_entity_poly.pdbx_seq_one_letter_code
_entity_poly.pdbx_strand_id
1 'polypeptide(L)'
;DERTSFIEDFRALAPEYAASIEIAALRHKNLKGLVELVFEQLPQGVAHYPEFQITNIANKLWFEELIREKVFLQTHAEIPYSTTVEIEEMEERENGLLYIRAKLRTTQERHKKMLIGAGARRIKEIGQAARRELEGVTGKKIFLELEVMVDPHWQKRRGM
;
A
#
# COMPACT_ATOMS: atom_id res chain seq x y z
N ASP A 1 -26.16 22.50 -20.01
CA ASP A 1 -25.90 21.08 -19.72
C ASP A 1 -25.70 20.94 -18.21
N GLU A 2 -26.45 20.04 -17.53
CA GLU A 2 -26.40 19.83 -16.08
C GLU A 2 -24.97 19.63 -15.56
N ARG A 3 -24.14 18.95 -16.33
CA ARG A 3 -22.71 18.72 -15.99
C ARG A 3 -21.91 20.02 -15.98
N THR A 4 -22.11 20.89 -16.92
CA THR A 4 -21.42 22.19 -17.00
C THR A 4 -21.78 23.07 -15.82
N SER A 5 -23.07 23.13 -15.48
CA SER A 5 -23.58 23.87 -14.32
C SER A 5 -22.96 23.35 -13.02
N PHE A 6 -22.94 22.04 -12.82
CA PHE A 6 -22.31 21.42 -11.62
C PHE A 6 -20.82 21.76 -11.46
N ILE A 7 -20.08 21.80 -12.57
CA ILE A 7 -18.65 22.15 -12.55
C ILE A 7 -18.45 23.64 -12.20
N GLU A 8 -19.29 24.51 -12.74
CA GLU A 8 -19.27 25.96 -12.45
C GLU A 8 -19.59 26.21 -10.98
N ASP A 9 -20.62 25.56 -10.43
CA ASP A 9 -20.99 25.65 -9.03
C ASP A 9 -19.85 25.17 -8.11
N PHE A 10 -19.17 24.06 -8.49
CA PHE A 10 -18.05 23.54 -7.73
C PHE A 10 -16.83 24.48 -7.73
N ARG A 11 -16.56 25.13 -8.87
CA ARG A 11 -15.50 26.14 -8.97
C ARG A 11 -15.80 27.38 -8.14
N ALA A 12 -17.06 27.77 -8.08
CA ALA A 12 -17.51 28.93 -7.29
C ALA A 12 -17.38 28.69 -5.77
N LEU A 13 -17.45 27.42 -5.31
CA LEU A 13 -17.28 27.05 -3.89
C LEU A 13 -15.83 27.10 -3.40
N ALA A 14 -14.86 27.08 -4.31
CA ALA A 14 -13.44 27.01 -3.98
C ALA A 14 -12.61 28.00 -4.83
N PRO A 15 -12.88 29.31 -4.72
CA PRO A 15 -12.21 30.34 -5.54
C PRO A 15 -10.73 30.52 -5.21
N GLU A 16 -10.27 30.01 -4.07
CA GLU A 16 -8.88 30.05 -3.62
C GLU A 16 -7.97 29.04 -4.34
N TYR A 17 -8.53 28.09 -5.10
CA TYR A 17 -7.71 27.12 -5.82
C TYR A 17 -7.07 27.75 -7.06
N ALA A 18 -5.77 27.50 -7.23
CA ALA A 18 -4.99 28.02 -8.35
C ALA A 18 -5.51 27.54 -9.70
N ALA A 19 -6.01 26.31 -9.75
CA ALA A 19 -6.55 25.70 -10.97
C ALA A 19 -7.53 24.54 -10.67
N SER A 20 -8.34 24.20 -11.64
CA SER A 20 -9.21 23.02 -11.59
C SER A 20 -9.21 22.29 -12.93
N ILE A 21 -9.23 20.96 -12.89
CA ILE A 21 -9.22 20.11 -14.07
C ILE A 21 -10.15 18.92 -13.90
N GLU A 22 -10.87 18.56 -14.95
CA GLU A 22 -11.74 17.39 -14.95
C GLU A 22 -10.93 16.13 -15.35
N ILE A 23 -11.01 15.10 -14.52
CA ILE A 23 -10.37 13.81 -14.77
C ILE A 23 -11.35 12.66 -14.58
N ALA A 24 -11.05 11.52 -15.19
CA ALA A 24 -11.66 10.24 -14.85
C ALA A 24 -10.54 9.26 -14.49
N ALA A 25 -10.10 9.29 -13.24
CA ALA A 25 -8.93 8.54 -12.75
C ALA A 25 -9.03 7.04 -13.06
N LEU A 26 -10.17 6.40 -12.77
CA LEU A 26 -10.40 4.98 -13.04
C LEU A 26 -10.31 4.62 -14.55
N ARG A 27 -10.58 5.58 -15.42
CA ARG A 27 -10.53 5.41 -16.90
C ARG A 27 -9.26 5.99 -17.52
N HIS A 28 -8.32 6.43 -16.72
CA HIS A 28 -7.08 7.11 -17.13
C HIS A 28 -7.30 8.31 -18.07
N LYS A 29 -8.48 8.96 -17.99
CA LYS A 29 -8.77 10.12 -18.83
C LYS A 29 -8.20 11.39 -18.21
N ASN A 30 -7.54 12.19 -19.05
CA ASN A 30 -6.98 13.50 -18.73
C ASN A 30 -5.96 13.52 -17.58
N LEU A 31 -5.32 12.37 -17.27
CA LEU A 31 -4.29 12.31 -16.22
C LEU A 31 -3.02 13.05 -16.64
N LYS A 32 -2.69 13.05 -17.94
CA LYS A 32 -1.54 13.81 -18.45
C LYS A 32 -1.73 15.31 -18.22
N GLY A 33 -2.89 15.86 -18.54
CA GLY A 33 -3.22 17.25 -18.28
C GLY A 33 -3.18 17.61 -16.78
N LEU A 34 -3.58 16.68 -15.89
CA LEU A 34 -3.41 16.86 -14.46
C LEU A 34 -1.95 16.99 -14.06
N VAL A 35 -1.09 16.10 -14.58
CA VAL A 35 0.35 16.14 -14.29
C VAL A 35 0.97 17.44 -14.80
N GLU A 36 0.68 17.85 -16.01
CA GLU A 36 1.14 19.12 -16.60
C GLU A 36 0.73 20.31 -15.72
N LEU A 37 -0.55 20.38 -15.33
CA LEU A 37 -1.08 21.43 -14.47
C LEU A 37 -0.38 21.48 -13.10
N VAL A 38 -0.11 20.32 -12.49
CA VAL A 38 0.63 20.25 -11.22
C VAL A 38 2.06 20.80 -11.40
N PHE A 39 2.76 20.40 -12.46
CA PHE A 39 4.12 20.89 -12.73
C PHE A 39 4.17 22.39 -13.00
N GLU A 40 3.15 22.98 -13.63
CA GLU A 40 3.04 24.43 -13.84
C GLU A 40 2.93 25.22 -12.51
N GLN A 41 2.35 24.61 -11.48
CA GLN A 41 2.17 25.23 -10.16
C GLN A 41 3.37 25.02 -9.22
N LEU A 42 4.26 24.08 -9.53
CA LEU A 42 5.42 23.79 -8.68
C LEU A 42 6.52 24.83 -8.87
N PRO A 43 7.10 25.36 -7.76
CA PRO A 43 8.24 26.23 -7.85
C PRO A 43 9.47 25.47 -8.37
N GLN A 44 10.31 26.14 -9.15
CA GLN A 44 11.60 25.58 -9.50
C GLN A 44 12.54 25.56 -8.30
N GLY A 45 13.21 24.44 -8.09
CA GLY A 45 14.10 24.24 -6.95
C GLY A 45 14.99 23.02 -7.08
N VAL A 46 15.85 22.83 -6.09
CA VAL A 46 16.69 21.62 -6.00
C VAL A 46 15.81 20.43 -5.61
N ALA A 47 16.08 19.28 -6.21
CA ALA A 47 15.38 18.05 -5.84
C ALA A 47 15.63 17.73 -4.35
N HIS A 48 14.57 17.57 -3.58
CA HIS A 48 14.65 17.21 -2.15
C HIS A 48 14.99 15.73 -1.93
N TYR A 49 14.81 14.90 -2.95
CA TYR A 49 15.09 13.46 -2.93
C TYR A 49 15.99 13.07 -4.09
N PRO A 50 16.89 12.09 -3.91
CA PRO A 50 17.67 11.52 -5.02
C PRO A 50 16.76 10.93 -6.10
N GLU A 51 17.20 10.95 -7.36
CA GLU A 51 16.41 10.49 -8.53
C GLU A 51 15.89 9.04 -8.40
N PHE A 52 16.62 8.19 -7.67
CA PHE A 52 16.25 6.80 -7.44
C PHE A 52 15.43 6.57 -6.16
N GLN A 53 15.15 7.62 -5.39
CA GLN A 53 14.37 7.52 -4.15
C GLN A 53 12.89 7.81 -4.42
N ILE A 54 12.08 6.76 -4.51
CA ILE A 54 10.64 6.85 -4.76
C ILE A 54 9.86 7.24 -3.51
N THR A 55 10.39 6.92 -2.31
CA THR A 55 9.73 7.16 -1.01
C THR A 55 10.76 7.39 0.10
N ASN A 56 10.40 8.16 1.11
CA ASN A 56 11.15 8.33 2.36
C ASN A 56 10.82 7.28 3.43
N ILE A 57 9.91 6.35 3.13
CA ILE A 57 9.54 5.26 4.03
C ILE A 57 10.71 4.27 4.11
N ALA A 58 11.09 3.88 5.33
CA ALA A 58 12.09 2.83 5.53
C ALA A 58 11.67 1.55 4.79
N ASN A 59 12.60 0.89 4.11
CA ASN A 59 12.32 -0.30 3.28
C ASN A 59 11.49 -1.35 4.03
N LYS A 60 11.74 -1.53 5.33
CA LYS A 60 10.99 -2.45 6.18
C LYS A 60 9.50 -2.11 6.24
N LEU A 61 9.16 -0.84 6.54
CA LEU A 61 7.78 -0.39 6.64
C LEU A 61 7.07 -0.47 5.27
N TRP A 62 7.78 -0.15 4.19
CA TRP A 62 7.22 -0.27 2.84
C TRP A 62 6.88 -1.72 2.49
N PHE A 63 7.75 -2.68 2.85
CA PHE A 63 7.48 -4.10 2.64
C PHE A 63 6.31 -4.60 3.52
N GLU A 64 6.22 -4.13 4.77
CA GLU A 64 5.07 -4.42 5.65
C GLU A 64 3.76 -3.96 5.01
N GLU A 65 3.71 -2.74 4.47
CA GLU A 65 2.52 -2.19 3.83
C GLU A 65 2.18 -2.91 2.52
N LEU A 66 3.18 -3.33 1.74
CA LEU A 66 2.97 -4.10 0.52
C LEU A 66 2.37 -5.49 0.81
N ILE A 67 2.85 -6.16 1.86
CA ILE A 67 2.25 -7.42 2.33
C ILE A 67 0.84 -7.16 2.85
N ARG A 68 0.62 -6.08 3.62
CA ARG A 68 -0.68 -5.71 4.17
C ARG A 68 -1.71 -5.41 3.08
N GLU A 69 -1.31 -4.79 1.98
CA GLU A 69 -2.17 -4.59 0.80
C GLU A 69 -2.69 -5.92 0.26
N LYS A 70 -1.86 -6.99 0.21
CA LYS A 70 -2.33 -8.29 -0.26
C LYS A 70 -3.31 -8.95 0.70
N VAL A 71 -3.16 -8.71 2.01
CA VAL A 71 -4.18 -9.09 2.99
C VAL A 71 -5.48 -8.35 2.69
N PHE A 72 -5.41 -7.04 2.44
CA PHE A 72 -6.58 -6.21 2.15
C PHE A 72 -7.32 -6.69 0.90
N LEU A 73 -6.60 -6.96 -0.19
CA LEU A 73 -7.19 -7.40 -1.46
C LEU A 73 -7.81 -8.80 -1.42
N GLN A 74 -7.34 -9.67 -0.52
CA GLN A 74 -7.77 -11.07 -0.44
C GLN A 74 -8.70 -11.36 0.74
N THR A 75 -9.04 -10.35 1.53
CA THR A 75 -9.97 -10.48 2.65
C THR A 75 -11.06 -9.43 2.55
N HIS A 76 -12.13 -9.60 3.33
CA HIS A 76 -13.32 -8.75 3.28
C HIS A 76 -13.75 -8.33 4.70
N ALA A 77 -14.74 -7.44 4.76
CA ALA A 77 -15.36 -6.93 5.97
C ALA A 77 -14.34 -6.32 6.95
N GLU A 78 -14.31 -6.75 8.19
CA GLU A 78 -13.46 -6.18 9.24
C GLU A 78 -12.01 -6.72 9.28
N ILE A 79 -11.70 -7.79 8.54
CA ILE A 79 -10.39 -8.45 8.62
C ILE A 79 -9.25 -7.52 8.20
N PRO A 80 -9.33 -6.78 7.07
CA PRO A 80 -8.28 -5.85 6.68
C PRO A 80 -7.95 -4.80 7.74
N TYR A 81 -8.97 -4.31 8.42
CA TYR A 81 -8.86 -3.25 9.44
C TYR A 81 -8.42 -3.76 10.82
N SER A 82 -8.60 -5.04 11.06
CA SER A 82 -8.20 -5.72 12.29
C SER A 82 -6.86 -6.42 12.20
N THR A 83 -6.15 -6.28 11.06
CA THR A 83 -4.90 -6.96 10.78
C THR A 83 -3.78 -5.96 10.49
N THR A 84 -2.60 -6.23 11.04
CA THR A 84 -1.36 -5.52 10.71
C THR A 84 -0.27 -6.51 10.33
N VAL A 85 0.74 -6.03 9.63
CA VAL A 85 1.94 -6.79 9.28
C VAL A 85 3.14 -6.21 10.01
N GLU A 86 3.99 -7.05 10.51
CA GLU A 86 5.25 -6.70 11.17
C GLU A 86 6.34 -7.64 10.66
N ILE A 87 7.37 -7.09 10.05
CA ILE A 87 8.56 -7.85 9.65
C ILE A 87 9.45 -8.00 10.88
N GLU A 88 9.72 -9.24 11.28
CA GLU A 88 10.63 -9.55 12.38
C GLU A 88 12.08 -9.67 11.91
N GLU A 89 12.26 -10.26 10.75
CA GLU A 89 13.58 -10.53 10.20
C GLU A 89 13.61 -10.22 8.71
N MET A 90 14.65 -9.55 8.27
CA MET A 90 14.89 -9.24 6.87
C MET A 90 16.39 -9.21 6.65
N GLU A 91 16.91 -10.20 5.91
CA GLU A 91 18.35 -10.33 5.63
C GLU A 91 18.61 -10.78 4.20
N GLU A 92 19.65 -10.28 3.60
CA GLU A 92 20.15 -10.75 2.32
C GLU A 92 21.18 -11.86 2.57
N ARG A 93 20.92 -13.05 2.05
CA ARG A 93 21.80 -14.21 2.16
C ARG A 93 22.92 -14.14 1.13
N GLU A 94 24.01 -14.88 1.36
CA GLU A 94 25.21 -14.93 0.49
C GLU A 94 24.90 -15.25 -0.99
N ASN A 95 23.82 -15.98 -1.25
CA ASN A 95 23.35 -16.32 -2.60
C ASN A 95 22.48 -15.24 -3.27
N GLY A 96 22.37 -14.05 -2.67
CA GLY A 96 21.55 -12.94 -3.16
C GLY A 96 20.05 -13.11 -2.92
N LEU A 97 19.62 -14.14 -2.17
CA LEU A 97 18.25 -14.36 -1.75
C LEU A 97 17.90 -13.42 -0.59
N LEU A 98 16.84 -12.62 -0.73
CA LEU A 98 16.32 -11.84 0.38
C LEU A 98 15.34 -12.70 1.19
N TYR A 99 15.71 -13.02 2.42
CA TYR A 99 14.87 -13.71 3.38
C TYR A 99 14.03 -12.69 4.16
N ILE A 100 12.72 -12.91 4.23
CA ILE A 100 11.80 -12.06 4.99
C ILE A 100 10.89 -12.95 5.82
N ARG A 101 10.88 -12.73 7.14
CA ARG A 101 9.91 -13.33 8.05
C ARG A 101 8.99 -12.24 8.60
N ALA A 102 7.68 -12.39 8.34
CA ALA A 102 6.69 -11.42 8.75
C ALA A 102 5.52 -12.07 9.52
N LYS A 103 5.02 -11.34 10.50
CA LYS A 103 3.84 -11.71 11.29
C LYS A 103 2.63 -10.88 10.87
N LEU A 104 1.54 -11.56 10.57
CA LEU A 104 0.22 -10.99 10.44
C LEU A 104 -0.45 -11.04 11.82
N ARG A 105 -0.57 -9.89 12.48
CA ARG A 105 -1.24 -9.79 13.79
C ARG A 105 -2.69 -9.40 13.60
N THR A 106 -3.59 -10.11 14.24
CA THR A 106 -5.04 -9.83 14.21
C THR A 106 -5.62 -9.84 15.61
N THR A 107 -6.77 -9.21 15.80
CA THR A 107 -7.36 -9.02 17.13
C THR A 107 -8.09 -10.24 17.68
N GLN A 108 -8.49 -11.20 16.84
CA GLN A 108 -9.38 -12.32 17.23
C GLN A 108 -8.98 -13.65 16.58
N GLU A 109 -9.24 -14.75 17.30
CA GLU A 109 -9.01 -16.12 16.78
C GLU A 109 -9.83 -16.43 15.52
N ARG A 110 -11.04 -15.92 15.39
CA ARG A 110 -11.85 -16.11 14.18
C ARG A 110 -11.18 -15.47 12.95
N HIS A 111 -10.58 -14.30 13.10
CA HIS A 111 -9.86 -13.62 12.03
C HIS A 111 -8.58 -14.38 11.63
N LYS A 112 -7.85 -14.93 12.62
CA LYS A 112 -6.71 -15.82 12.36
C LYS A 112 -7.10 -17.00 11.49
N LYS A 113 -8.20 -17.71 11.85
CA LYS A 113 -8.72 -18.83 11.05
C LYS A 113 -9.08 -18.39 9.63
N MET A 114 -9.68 -17.22 9.47
CA MET A 114 -10.08 -16.68 8.16
C MET A 114 -8.86 -16.25 7.32
N LEU A 115 -7.80 -15.71 7.93
CA LEU A 115 -6.54 -15.37 7.28
C LEU A 115 -5.79 -16.61 6.81
N ILE A 116 -5.77 -17.66 7.61
CA ILE A 116 -5.16 -18.95 7.24
C ILE A 116 -5.96 -19.62 6.13
N GLY A 117 -7.29 -19.66 6.28
CA GLY A 117 -8.21 -20.31 5.35
C GLY A 117 -8.13 -21.85 5.41
N ALA A 118 -9.05 -22.52 4.70
CA ALA A 118 -9.10 -23.97 4.64
C ALA A 118 -7.80 -24.54 4.04
N GLY A 119 -7.16 -25.47 4.75
CA GLY A 119 -5.87 -26.05 4.32
C GLY A 119 -4.76 -25.04 4.11
N ALA A 120 -4.79 -23.91 4.82
CA ALA A 120 -3.83 -22.79 4.68
C ALA A 120 -3.84 -22.15 3.28
N ARG A 121 -4.92 -22.28 2.51
CA ARG A 121 -4.98 -21.77 1.13
C ARG A 121 -4.84 -20.27 1.07
N ARG A 122 -5.59 -19.53 1.90
CA ARG A 122 -5.60 -18.06 1.83
C ARG A 122 -4.25 -17.45 2.19
N ILE A 123 -3.61 -17.91 3.27
CA ILE A 123 -2.28 -17.40 3.63
C ILE A 123 -1.23 -17.70 2.57
N LYS A 124 -1.33 -18.84 1.87
CA LYS A 124 -0.48 -19.16 0.71
C LYS A 124 -0.70 -18.21 -0.46
N GLU A 125 -1.96 -17.90 -0.78
CA GLU A 125 -2.33 -16.94 -1.86
C GLU A 125 -1.81 -15.54 -1.54
N ILE A 126 -1.99 -15.06 -0.30
CA ILE A 126 -1.44 -13.80 0.21
C ILE A 126 0.08 -13.78 0.05
N GLY A 127 0.77 -14.81 0.55
CA GLY A 127 2.22 -14.91 0.49
C GLY A 127 2.75 -14.96 -0.95
N GLN A 128 2.10 -15.69 -1.84
CA GLN A 128 2.50 -15.75 -3.26
C GLN A 128 2.31 -14.40 -3.97
N ALA A 129 1.21 -13.69 -3.69
CA ALA A 129 0.95 -12.39 -4.28
C ALA A 129 1.96 -11.34 -3.78
N ALA A 130 2.20 -11.30 -2.45
CA ALA A 130 3.18 -10.42 -1.84
C ALA A 130 4.59 -10.68 -2.36
N ARG A 131 5.02 -11.95 -2.39
CA ARG A 131 6.34 -12.33 -2.90
C ARG A 131 6.56 -11.87 -4.34
N ARG A 132 5.60 -12.13 -5.24
CA ARG A 132 5.72 -11.73 -6.66
C ARG A 132 5.92 -10.23 -6.82
N GLU A 133 5.20 -9.44 -6.05
CA GLU A 133 5.32 -7.99 -6.14
C GLU A 133 6.63 -7.49 -5.53
N LEU A 134 7.01 -8.02 -4.36
CA LEU A 134 8.30 -7.72 -3.73
C LEU A 134 9.48 -8.08 -4.65
N GLU A 135 9.44 -9.24 -5.31
CA GLU A 135 10.44 -9.63 -6.32
C GLU A 135 10.45 -8.65 -7.51
N GLY A 136 9.26 -8.22 -7.98
CA GLY A 136 9.13 -7.27 -9.08
C GLY A 136 9.74 -5.90 -8.78
N VAL A 137 9.52 -5.38 -7.58
CA VAL A 137 9.99 -4.04 -7.20
C VAL A 137 11.44 -4.03 -6.71
N THR A 138 11.94 -5.14 -6.17
CA THR A 138 13.34 -5.22 -5.66
C THR A 138 14.32 -5.77 -6.69
N GLY A 139 13.84 -6.48 -7.71
CA GLY A 139 14.68 -7.25 -8.64
C GLY A 139 15.39 -8.44 -8.00
N LYS A 140 15.10 -8.77 -6.73
CA LYS A 140 15.75 -9.85 -5.98
C LYS A 140 14.82 -11.06 -5.87
N LYS A 141 15.41 -12.26 -5.76
CA LYS A 141 14.65 -13.45 -5.34
C LYS A 141 14.31 -13.34 -3.87
N ILE A 142 13.06 -13.67 -3.51
CA ILE A 142 12.55 -13.52 -2.13
C ILE A 142 12.04 -14.84 -1.59
N PHE A 143 12.49 -15.17 -0.37
CA PHE A 143 11.86 -16.17 0.47
C PHE A 143 11.01 -15.47 1.53
N LEU A 144 9.69 -15.53 1.38
CA LEU A 144 8.74 -14.90 2.29
C LEU A 144 8.08 -15.94 3.17
N GLU A 145 8.32 -15.84 4.48
CA GLU A 145 7.67 -16.62 5.53
C GLU A 145 6.61 -15.77 6.22
N LEU A 146 5.36 -16.26 6.27
CA LEU A 146 4.24 -15.59 6.91
C LEU A 146 3.70 -16.41 8.06
N GLU A 147 3.61 -15.82 9.23
CA GLU A 147 2.98 -16.38 10.42
C GLU A 147 1.75 -15.55 10.81
N VAL A 148 0.65 -16.19 11.21
CA VAL A 148 -0.55 -15.48 11.70
C VAL A 148 -0.66 -15.62 13.20
N MET A 149 -0.71 -14.49 13.91
CA MET A 149 -0.83 -14.43 15.37
C MET A 149 -2.05 -13.63 15.81
N VAL A 150 -2.61 -14.02 16.94
CA VAL A 150 -3.62 -13.23 17.64
C VAL A 150 -2.92 -12.32 18.64
N ASP A 151 -3.20 -11.04 18.54
CA ASP A 151 -2.72 -9.99 19.43
C ASP A 151 -3.82 -8.92 19.59
N PRO A 152 -4.66 -9.03 20.62
CA PRO A 152 -5.77 -8.09 20.84
C PRO A 152 -5.35 -6.64 21.05
N HIS A 153 -4.07 -6.40 21.35
CA HIS A 153 -3.57 -5.08 21.75
C HIS A 153 -2.58 -4.47 20.75
N TRP A 154 -2.41 -5.05 19.55
CA TRP A 154 -1.44 -4.55 18.58
C TRP A 154 -1.68 -3.08 18.18
N GLN A 155 -2.94 -2.64 18.13
CA GLN A 155 -3.31 -1.26 17.80
C GLN A 155 -2.76 -0.26 18.82
N LYS A 156 -2.87 -0.57 20.13
CA LYS A 156 -2.35 0.27 21.21
C LYS A 156 -0.83 0.45 21.16
N ARG A 157 -0.10 -0.56 20.67
CA ARG A 157 1.36 -0.51 20.53
C ARG A 157 1.84 0.31 19.34
N ARG A 158 1.02 0.45 18.30
CA ARG A 158 1.32 1.29 17.13
C ARG A 158 0.92 2.75 17.28
N GLY A 159 0.38 3.17 18.43
CA GLY A 159 -0.01 4.56 18.69
C GLY A 159 -1.26 5.02 17.94
N MET A 160 -2.13 4.06 17.57
CA MET A 160 -3.46 4.35 17.02
C MET A 160 -4.53 4.32 18.12
#